data_a7702b596730e69c6eba07512e09c019
#
_entry.id   a7702b596730e69c6eba07512e09c019
#
_cell.length_a   1.000
_cell.length_b   1.000
_cell.length_c   1.000
_cell.angle_alpha   90.00
_cell.angle_beta   90.00
_cell.angle_gamma   90.00
#
_symmetry.space_group_name_H-M   'P 1'
#
loop_
_entity.id
_entity.type
_entity.pdbx_description
1 polymer ?
#
loop_
_entity_poly.entity_id
_entity_poly.type
_entity_poly.pdbx_seq_one_letter_code
_entity_poly.pdbx_strand_id
1 'polypeptide(L)'
;MNRFTEFYRISSPAPAREMDADARSKYYRRLRLQAFAAATLGYSLYYVCRTSLNVMKKPILDSGALDASQLGVIGSALLFAYAVGKFVNGFIADYCNIKRFMATGLILSAAVNALMGLLGLAHSVIPTAVIFVTFAVMWGINGWAQSMGAPPAIISLSRWYPLRERGTYYGFFSASHNLGEFFSFLFVGSIVTFAGWQAGFFGSAVAG
;
A
#
# COMPACT_ATOMS: atom_id res chain seq x y z
N MET A 1 -9.51 -10.32 -26.70
CA MET A 1 -9.41 -10.15 -25.25
C MET A 1 -8.37 -9.08 -24.99
N ASN A 2 -8.65 -8.07 -24.17
CA ASN A 2 -7.78 -6.91 -24.01
C ASN A 2 -6.54 -7.31 -23.16
N ARG A 3 -5.31 -6.87 -23.52
CA ARG A 3 -4.04 -7.15 -22.81
C ARG A 3 -4.12 -6.84 -21.31
N PHE A 4 -4.95 -5.87 -20.95
CA PHE A 4 -5.19 -5.47 -19.55
C PHE A 4 -5.92 -6.57 -18.76
N THR A 5 -6.99 -7.15 -19.31
CA THR A 5 -7.74 -8.24 -18.64
C THR A 5 -6.91 -9.51 -18.53
N GLU A 6 -6.03 -9.76 -19.49
CA GLU A 6 -5.12 -10.88 -19.50
C GLU A 6 -4.05 -10.75 -18.40
N PHE A 7 -3.54 -9.54 -18.16
CA PHE A 7 -2.59 -9.28 -17.06
C PHE A 7 -3.16 -9.63 -15.69
N TYR A 8 -4.44 -9.32 -15.44
CA TYR A 8 -5.07 -9.62 -14.13
C TYR A 8 -5.73 -11.00 -14.06
N ARG A 9 -5.67 -11.79 -15.13
CA ARG A 9 -6.25 -13.14 -15.14
C ARG A 9 -5.64 -14.01 -14.05
N ILE A 10 -6.50 -14.80 -13.38
CA ILE A 10 -6.05 -15.82 -12.43
C ILE A 10 -5.17 -16.81 -13.19
N SER A 11 -3.98 -17.06 -12.65
CA SER A 11 -3.03 -18.00 -13.26
C SER A 11 -3.65 -19.39 -13.31
N SER A 12 -3.53 -20.07 -14.45
CA SER A 12 -3.91 -21.47 -14.56
C SER A 12 -3.14 -22.30 -13.53
N PRO A 13 -3.73 -23.35 -12.95
CA PRO A 13 -3.00 -24.24 -12.05
C PRO A 13 -1.77 -24.79 -12.78
N ALA A 14 -0.63 -24.75 -12.09
CA ALA A 14 0.58 -25.39 -12.62
C ALA A 14 0.35 -26.90 -12.80
N PRO A 15 0.96 -27.53 -13.82
CA PRO A 15 0.87 -28.96 -14.00
C PRO A 15 1.31 -29.67 -12.70
N ALA A 16 0.59 -30.73 -12.36
CA ALA A 16 0.88 -31.53 -11.18
C ALA A 16 2.32 -32.04 -11.26
N ARG A 17 3.16 -31.63 -10.32
CA ARG A 17 4.53 -32.12 -10.22
C ARG A 17 4.47 -33.44 -9.47
N GLU A 18 4.97 -34.52 -10.08
CA GLU A 18 5.15 -35.81 -9.39
C GLU A 18 6.17 -35.61 -8.26
N MET A 19 5.72 -35.78 -7.05
CA MET A 19 6.53 -35.72 -5.82
C MET A 19 6.00 -36.72 -4.85
N ASP A 20 6.92 -37.33 -4.07
CA ASP A 20 6.52 -38.18 -2.95
C ASP A 20 5.74 -37.35 -1.89
N ALA A 21 5.08 -38.03 -0.96
CA ALA A 21 4.21 -37.40 0.04
C ALA A 21 4.98 -36.44 0.96
N ASP A 22 6.22 -36.77 1.33
CA ASP A 22 7.05 -35.96 2.23
C ASP A 22 7.59 -34.72 1.51
N ALA A 23 8.12 -34.86 0.30
CA ALA A 23 8.56 -33.73 -0.52
C ALA A 23 7.41 -32.76 -0.84
N ARG A 24 6.21 -33.30 -1.11
CA ARG A 24 4.99 -32.51 -1.34
C ARG A 24 4.59 -31.70 -0.11
N SER A 25 4.65 -32.31 1.08
CA SER A 25 4.34 -31.64 2.34
C SER A 25 5.31 -30.48 2.63
N LYS A 26 6.62 -30.72 2.48
CA LYS A 26 7.67 -29.71 2.66
C LYS A 26 7.52 -28.56 1.67
N TYR A 27 7.26 -28.86 0.40
CA TYR A 27 7.02 -27.85 -0.63
C TYR A 27 5.80 -26.98 -0.34
N TYR A 28 4.69 -27.59 0.07
CA TYR A 28 3.46 -26.88 0.45
C TYR A 28 3.68 -25.95 1.65
N ARG A 29 4.38 -26.41 2.70
CA ARG A 29 4.73 -25.56 3.86
C ARG A 29 5.56 -24.34 3.44
N ARG A 30 6.54 -24.53 2.54
CA ARG A 30 7.36 -23.43 2.02
C ARG A 30 6.52 -22.40 1.26
N LEU A 31 5.62 -22.84 0.39
CA LEU A 31 4.73 -21.96 -0.36
C LEU A 31 3.78 -21.18 0.54
N ARG A 32 3.22 -21.84 1.56
CA ARG A 32 2.36 -21.16 2.56
C ARG A 32 3.12 -20.06 3.29
N LEU A 33 4.34 -20.33 3.75
CA LEU A 33 5.17 -19.35 4.43
C LEU A 33 5.54 -18.18 3.51
N GLN A 34 5.89 -18.47 2.26
CA GLN A 34 6.17 -17.43 1.25
C GLN A 34 4.93 -16.56 0.97
N ALA A 35 3.75 -17.15 0.85
CA ALA A 35 2.51 -16.41 0.64
C ALA A 35 2.17 -15.52 1.84
N PHE A 36 2.37 -16.03 3.06
CA PHE A 36 2.17 -15.28 4.30
C PHE A 36 3.16 -14.11 4.42
N ALA A 37 4.46 -14.38 4.23
CA ALA A 37 5.51 -13.36 4.30
C ALA A 37 5.29 -12.27 3.24
N ALA A 38 4.98 -12.65 2.01
CA ALA A 38 4.70 -11.70 0.93
C ALA A 38 3.47 -10.83 1.22
N ALA A 39 2.38 -11.40 1.76
CA ALA A 39 1.20 -10.66 2.15
C ALA A 39 1.50 -9.68 3.30
N THR A 40 2.21 -10.14 4.34
CA THR A 40 2.53 -9.35 5.54
C THR A 40 3.50 -8.22 5.21
N LEU A 41 4.62 -8.51 4.56
CA LEU A 41 5.62 -7.51 4.18
C LEU A 41 5.06 -6.53 3.13
N GLY A 42 4.38 -7.04 2.10
CA GLY A 42 3.75 -6.21 1.10
C GLY A 42 2.74 -5.24 1.72
N TYR A 43 1.93 -5.71 2.65
CA TYR A 43 0.96 -4.84 3.34
C TYR A 43 1.63 -3.83 4.29
N SER A 44 2.77 -4.19 4.91
CA SER A 44 3.56 -3.22 5.68
C SER A 44 4.07 -2.07 4.80
N LEU A 45 4.52 -2.35 3.57
CA LEU A 45 4.96 -1.32 2.62
C LEU A 45 3.80 -0.40 2.19
N TYR A 46 2.58 -0.92 2.06
CA TYR A 46 1.40 -0.08 1.89
C TYR A 46 1.26 0.96 3.00
N TYR A 47 1.50 0.56 4.26
CA TYR A 47 1.43 1.48 5.38
C TYR A 47 2.54 2.53 5.36
N VAL A 48 3.74 2.21 4.89
CA VAL A 48 4.79 3.22 4.69
C VAL A 48 4.31 4.32 3.74
N CYS A 49 3.73 3.96 2.60
CA CYS A 49 3.18 4.93 1.64
C CYS A 49 1.93 5.66 2.15
N ARG A 50 1.16 5.07 3.06
CA ARG A 50 -0.07 5.63 3.61
C ARG A 50 0.20 6.63 4.71
N THR A 51 1.12 6.33 5.60
CA THR A 51 1.40 7.15 6.78
C THR A 51 2.42 8.23 6.52
N SER A 52 3.03 8.25 5.35
CA SER A 52 4.02 9.27 4.94
C SER A 52 3.52 10.70 5.18
N LEU A 53 2.30 11.04 4.78
CA LEU A 53 1.73 12.38 5.03
C LEU A 53 1.65 12.68 6.54
N ASN A 54 1.35 11.70 7.39
CA ASN A 54 1.25 11.92 8.84
C ASN A 54 2.61 12.31 9.42
N VAL A 55 3.69 11.72 8.94
CA VAL A 55 5.07 12.07 9.32
C VAL A 55 5.41 13.48 8.88
N MET A 56 4.91 13.88 7.71
CA MET A 56 5.24 15.17 7.08
C MET A 56 4.31 16.32 7.46
N LYS A 57 3.19 16.07 8.15
CA LYS A 57 2.22 17.13 8.52
C LYS A 57 2.87 18.32 9.21
N LYS A 58 3.64 18.08 10.27
CA LYS A 58 4.28 19.17 11.00
C LYS A 58 5.29 19.94 10.14
N PRO A 59 6.25 19.29 9.46
CA PRO A 59 7.15 20.00 8.55
C PRO A 59 6.46 20.79 7.43
N ILE A 60 5.34 20.31 6.88
CA ILE A 60 4.55 21.05 5.88
C ILE A 60 3.92 22.30 6.49
N LEU A 61 3.35 22.19 7.71
CA LEU A 61 2.81 23.33 8.44
C LEU A 61 3.90 24.36 8.75
N ASP A 62 5.03 23.92 9.27
CA ASP A 62 6.16 24.78 9.64
C ASP A 62 6.75 25.52 8.41
N SER A 63 6.67 24.91 7.22
CA SER A 63 7.09 25.55 5.96
C SER A 63 6.09 26.57 5.40
N GLY A 64 4.87 26.63 5.95
CA GLY A 64 3.81 27.49 5.43
C GLY A 64 3.22 27.07 4.08
N ALA A 65 3.58 25.88 3.58
CA ALA A 65 3.10 25.39 2.28
C ALA A 65 1.59 25.09 2.29
N LEU A 66 1.07 24.55 3.40
CA LEU A 66 -0.34 24.27 3.63
C LEU A 66 -0.70 24.52 5.10
N ASP A 67 -1.97 24.86 5.36
CA ASP A 67 -2.49 25.00 6.72
C ASP A 67 -3.08 23.68 7.29
N ALA A 68 -3.42 23.70 8.58
CA ALA A 68 -3.94 22.53 9.28
C ALA A 68 -5.30 22.06 8.72
N SER A 69 -6.16 22.98 8.29
CA SER A 69 -7.47 22.66 7.71
C SER A 69 -7.31 21.95 6.37
N GLN A 70 -6.43 22.48 5.51
CA GLN A 70 -6.09 21.90 4.22
C GLN A 70 -5.52 20.48 4.36
N LEU A 71 -4.59 20.25 5.30
CA LEU A 71 -4.07 18.93 5.61
C LEU A 71 -5.12 17.97 6.17
N GLY A 72 -6.10 18.49 6.91
CA GLY A 72 -7.27 17.73 7.35
C GLY A 72 -8.12 17.25 6.17
N VAL A 73 -8.43 18.14 5.22
CA VAL A 73 -9.19 17.80 4.00
C VAL A 73 -8.43 16.77 3.14
N ILE A 74 -7.12 16.96 2.94
CA ILE A 74 -6.28 16.01 2.21
C ILE A 74 -6.33 14.62 2.87
N GLY A 75 -6.20 14.55 4.21
CA GLY A 75 -6.32 13.31 4.94
C GLY A 75 -7.71 12.65 4.78
N SER A 76 -8.76 13.45 4.79
CA SER A 76 -10.14 12.97 4.61
C SER A 76 -10.39 12.44 3.19
N ALA A 77 -9.78 13.03 2.17
CA ALA A 77 -9.85 12.56 0.78
C ALA A 77 -9.31 11.13 0.66
N LEU A 78 -8.18 10.82 1.33
CA LEU A 78 -7.64 9.46 1.37
C LEU A 78 -8.64 8.50 2.03
N LEU A 79 -9.17 8.85 3.21
CA LEU A 79 -10.05 7.96 3.97
C LEU A 79 -11.34 7.66 3.22
N PHE A 80 -11.93 8.67 2.58
CA PHE A 80 -13.14 8.52 1.77
C PHE A 80 -12.89 7.60 0.57
N ALA A 81 -11.85 7.90 -0.23
CA ALA A 81 -11.48 7.10 -1.39
C ALA A 81 -11.10 5.65 -0.99
N TYR A 82 -10.44 5.48 0.15
CA TYR A 82 -10.10 4.16 0.70
C TYR A 82 -11.35 3.37 1.10
N ALA A 83 -12.35 4.01 1.73
CA ALA A 83 -13.58 3.34 2.13
C ALA A 83 -14.38 2.84 0.91
N VAL A 84 -14.60 3.71 -0.09
CA VAL A 84 -15.24 3.34 -1.36
C VAL A 84 -14.42 2.29 -2.10
N GLY A 85 -13.11 2.50 -2.18
CA GLY A 85 -12.19 1.57 -2.83
C GLY A 85 -12.20 0.19 -2.19
N LYS A 86 -12.25 0.08 -0.86
CA LYS A 86 -12.35 -1.22 -0.17
C LYS A 86 -13.54 -2.04 -0.60
N PHE A 87 -14.68 -1.39 -0.77
CA PHE A 87 -15.90 -2.05 -1.24
C PHE A 87 -15.70 -2.57 -2.68
N VAL A 88 -15.30 -1.72 -3.60
CA VAL A 88 -15.12 -2.07 -5.02
C VAL A 88 -13.98 -3.07 -5.22
N ASN A 89 -12.80 -2.77 -4.68
CA ASN A 89 -11.61 -3.59 -4.85
C ASN A 89 -11.70 -4.93 -4.09
N GLY A 90 -12.55 -5.03 -3.06
CA GLY A 90 -12.88 -6.30 -2.43
C GLY A 90 -13.51 -7.28 -3.41
N PHE A 91 -14.52 -6.84 -4.17
CA PHE A 91 -15.12 -7.66 -5.22
C PHE A 91 -14.15 -7.99 -6.36
N ILE A 92 -13.39 -7.01 -6.84
CA ILE A 92 -12.42 -7.21 -7.93
C ILE A 92 -11.35 -8.24 -7.53
N ALA A 93 -10.90 -8.21 -6.28
CA ALA A 93 -9.85 -9.10 -5.79
C ALA A 93 -10.22 -10.59 -5.83
N ASP A 94 -11.50 -10.92 -5.77
CA ASP A 94 -11.97 -12.32 -5.87
C ASP A 94 -11.75 -12.91 -7.27
N TYR A 95 -11.77 -12.08 -8.31
CA TYR A 95 -11.75 -12.48 -9.72
C TYR A 95 -10.42 -12.22 -10.42
N CYS A 96 -9.43 -11.68 -9.72
CA CYS A 96 -8.15 -11.33 -10.33
C CYS A 96 -6.93 -12.01 -9.68
N ASN A 97 -5.79 -11.88 -10.34
CA ASN A 97 -4.51 -12.34 -9.80
C ASN A 97 -4.09 -11.45 -8.61
N ILE A 98 -4.19 -11.99 -7.41
CA ILE A 98 -3.94 -11.30 -6.13
C ILE A 98 -2.58 -10.60 -6.12
N LYS A 99 -1.51 -11.28 -6.57
CA LYS A 99 -0.15 -10.72 -6.56
C LYS A 99 -0.05 -9.48 -7.45
N ARG A 100 -0.57 -9.58 -8.68
CA ARG A 100 -0.53 -8.47 -9.64
C ARG A 100 -1.41 -7.31 -9.18
N PHE A 101 -2.56 -7.61 -8.60
CA PHE A 101 -3.47 -6.61 -8.09
C PHE A 101 -2.86 -5.82 -6.91
N MET A 102 -2.29 -6.51 -5.92
CA MET A 102 -1.57 -5.86 -4.83
C MET A 102 -0.37 -5.05 -5.33
N ALA A 103 0.45 -5.62 -6.21
CA ALA A 103 1.61 -4.91 -6.75
C ALA A 103 1.21 -3.62 -7.47
N THR A 104 0.12 -3.65 -8.27
CA THR A 104 -0.39 -2.45 -8.95
C THR A 104 -0.79 -1.36 -7.95
N GLY A 105 -1.53 -1.72 -6.90
CA GLY A 105 -1.91 -0.76 -5.88
C GLY A 105 -0.71 -0.15 -5.16
N LEU A 106 0.31 -0.96 -4.83
CA LEU A 106 1.52 -0.47 -4.19
C LEU A 106 2.34 0.45 -5.10
N ILE A 107 2.53 0.07 -6.37
CA ILE A 107 3.22 0.91 -7.36
C ILE A 107 2.48 2.23 -7.58
N LEU A 108 1.15 2.21 -7.66
CA LEU A 108 0.36 3.43 -7.79
C LEU A 108 0.51 4.33 -6.56
N SER A 109 0.50 3.74 -5.36
CA SER A 109 0.72 4.45 -4.10
C SER A 109 2.11 5.08 -4.03
N ALA A 110 3.15 4.33 -4.43
CA ALA A 110 4.53 4.82 -4.53
C ALA A 110 4.65 5.97 -5.55
N ALA A 111 4.05 5.82 -6.74
CA ALA A 111 4.04 6.87 -7.76
C ALA A 111 3.38 8.16 -7.28
N VAL A 112 2.25 8.06 -6.56
CA VAL A 112 1.60 9.23 -5.96
C VAL A 112 2.50 9.91 -4.94
N ASN A 113 3.17 9.15 -4.07
CA ASN A 113 4.14 9.73 -3.13
C ASN A 113 5.27 10.44 -3.88
N ALA A 114 5.85 9.84 -4.92
CA ALA A 114 6.89 10.48 -5.73
C ALA A 114 6.42 11.81 -6.35
N LEU A 115 5.21 11.83 -6.93
CA LEU A 115 4.62 13.02 -7.52
C LEU A 115 4.35 14.12 -6.48
N MET A 116 3.89 13.76 -5.28
CA MET A 116 3.72 14.72 -4.19
C MET A 116 5.06 15.31 -3.74
N GLY A 117 6.13 14.51 -3.70
CA GLY A 117 7.50 14.99 -3.47
C GLY A 117 7.95 15.99 -4.52
N LEU A 118 7.74 15.68 -5.80
CA LEU A 118 8.08 16.59 -6.93
C LEU A 118 7.31 17.91 -6.85
N LEU A 119 6.00 17.86 -6.63
CA LEU A 119 5.19 19.08 -6.47
C LEU A 119 5.61 19.87 -5.24
N GLY A 120 5.98 19.18 -4.18
CA GLY A 120 6.49 19.81 -2.97
C GLY A 120 7.78 20.61 -3.20
N LEU A 121 8.66 20.18 -4.12
CA LEU A 121 9.86 20.98 -4.48
C LEU A 121 9.51 22.31 -5.12
N ALA A 122 8.38 22.39 -5.80
CA ALA A 122 7.90 23.60 -6.46
C ALA A 122 6.92 24.42 -5.61
N HIS A 123 6.75 24.12 -4.32
CA HIS A 123 5.72 24.75 -3.47
C HIS A 123 5.87 26.27 -3.32
N SER A 124 7.07 26.80 -3.45
CA SER A 124 7.31 28.26 -3.36
C SER A 124 6.92 29.02 -4.64
N VAL A 125 6.78 28.33 -5.77
CA VAL A 125 6.47 28.93 -7.08
C VAL A 125 5.01 28.71 -7.48
N ILE A 126 4.39 27.63 -6.98
CA ILE A 126 3.01 27.25 -7.30
C ILE A 126 2.06 27.87 -6.26
N PRO A 127 0.92 28.46 -6.69
CA PRO A 127 -0.06 28.99 -5.76
C PRO A 127 -0.55 27.93 -4.78
N THR A 128 -0.66 28.28 -3.49
CA THR A 128 -1.09 27.34 -2.41
C THR A 128 -2.40 26.62 -2.71
N ALA A 129 -3.37 27.31 -3.34
CA ALA A 129 -4.64 26.70 -3.73
C ALA A 129 -4.46 25.55 -4.74
N VAL A 130 -3.52 25.66 -5.68
CA VAL A 130 -3.21 24.62 -6.67
C VAL A 130 -2.54 23.43 -5.99
N ILE A 131 -1.59 23.69 -5.10
CA ILE A 131 -0.92 22.63 -4.30
C ILE A 131 -1.96 21.88 -3.47
N PHE A 132 -2.84 22.60 -2.76
CA PHE A 132 -3.87 22.01 -1.93
C PHE A 132 -4.80 21.07 -2.73
N VAL A 133 -5.36 21.58 -3.84
CA VAL A 133 -6.27 20.77 -4.68
C VAL A 133 -5.55 19.56 -5.26
N THR A 134 -4.35 19.75 -5.77
CA THR A 134 -3.56 18.67 -6.37
C THR A 134 -3.20 17.60 -5.32
N PHE A 135 -2.77 18.02 -4.13
CA PHE A 135 -2.48 17.11 -3.02
C PHE A 135 -3.74 16.35 -2.57
N ALA A 136 -4.90 17.02 -2.50
CA ALA A 136 -6.15 16.37 -2.13
C ALA A 136 -6.56 15.30 -3.16
N VAL A 137 -6.45 15.60 -4.45
CA VAL A 137 -6.74 14.63 -5.53
C VAL A 137 -5.74 13.46 -5.49
N MET A 138 -4.45 13.76 -5.42
CA MET A 138 -3.41 12.72 -5.36
C MET A 138 -3.56 11.84 -4.13
N TRP A 139 -3.86 12.42 -2.98
CA TRP A 139 -4.05 11.66 -1.76
C TRP A 139 -5.34 10.82 -1.79
N GLY A 140 -6.37 11.28 -2.49
CA GLY A 140 -7.54 10.47 -2.83
C GLY A 140 -7.19 9.28 -3.72
N ILE A 141 -6.38 9.49 -4.77
CA ILE A 141 -5.85 8.39 -5.62
C ILE A 141 -5.02 7.42 -4.79
N ASN A 142 -4.18 7.91 -3.86
CA ASN A 142 -3.47 7.07 -2.92
C ASN A 142 -4.42 6.23 -2.06
N GLY A 143 -5.50 6.83 -1.55
CA GLY A 143 -6.55 6.12 -0.79
C GLY A 143 -7.18 4.97 -1.58
N TRP A 144 -7.50 5.20 -2.86
CA TRP A 144 -7.97 4.14 -3.75
C TRP A 144 -6.92 3.03 -3.92
N ALA A 145 -5.67 3.40 -4.22
CA ALA A 145 -4.56 2.45 -4.36
C ALA A 145 -4.34 1.62 -3.09
N GLN A 146 -4.40 2.25 -1.93
CA GLN A 146 -4.29 1.60 -0.62
C GLN A 146 -5.37 0.55 -0.36
N SER A 147 -6.56 0.73 -0.93
CA SER A 147 -7.66 -0.23 -0.81
C SER A 147 -7.42 -1.54 -1.57
N MET A 148 -6.43 -1.58 -2.47
CA MET A 148 -6.00 -2.77 -3.21
C MET A 148 -5.05 -3.67 -2.38
N GLY A 149 -4.73 -3.32 -1.14
CA GLY A 149 -3.82 -4.08 -0.27
C GLY A 149 -4.52 -5.12 0.60
N ALA A 150 -5.38 -4.71 1.51
CA ALA A 150 -5.95 -5.58 2.54
C ALA A 150 -6.88 -6.69 1.99
N PRO A 151 -7.87 -6.41 1.11
CA PRO A 151 -8.78 -7.45 0.65
C PRO A 151 -8.05 -8.61 -0.04
N PRO A 152 -7.17 -8.40 -1.03
CA PRO A 152 -6.45 -9.50 -1.67
C PRO A 152 -5.51 -10.24 -0.72
N ALA A 153 -4.90 -9.56 0.26
CA ALA A 153 -4.07 -10.23 1.26
C ALA A 153 -4.90 -11.20 2.10
N ILE A 154 -6.09 -10.77 2.57
CA ILE A 154 -7.01 -11.61 3.34
C ILE A 154 -7.52 -12.79 2.51
N ILE A 155 -7.88 -12.57 1.24
CA ILE A 155 -8.27 -13.64 0.30
C ILE A 155 -7.12 -14.63 0.13
N SER A 156 -5.88 -14.16 -0.03
CA SER A 156 -4.71 -15.02 -0.11
C SER A 156 -4.56 -15.90 1.13
N LEU A 157 -4.64 -15.32 2.32
CA LEU A 157 -4.55 -16.06 3.58
C LEU A 157 -5.66 -17.11 3.70
N SER A 158 -6.90 -16.75 3.30
CA SER A 158 -8.03 -17.69 3.36
C SER A 158 -7.87 -18.89 2.40
N ARG A 159 -7.17 -18.73 1.28
CA ARG A 159 -6.90 -19.80 0.31
C ARG A 159 -5.75 -20.73 0.77
N TRP A 160 -4.76 -20.20 1.50
CA TRP A 160 -3.59 -20.96 1.94
C TRP A 160 -3.76 -21.64 3.30
N TYR A 161 -4.67 -21.13 4.15
CA TYR A 161 -4.81 -21.61 5.52
C TYR A 161 -6.21 -22.17 5.80
N PRO A 162 -6.30 -23.39 6.42
CA PRO A 162 -7.58 -23.97 6.81
C PRO A 162 -8.24 -23.14 7.92
N LEU A 163 -9.54 -23.26 8.07
CA LEU A 163 -10.34 -22.48 9.04
C LEU A 163 -9.74 -22.49 10.46
N ARG A 164 -9.23 -23.63 10.90
CA ARG A 164 -8.64 -23.80 12.25
C ARG A 164 -7.40 -22.91 12.48
N GLU A 165 -6.65 -22.61 11.43
CA GLU A 165 -5.39 -21.85 11.51
C GLU A 165 -5.55 -20.37 11.13
N ARG A 166 -6.63 -20.00 10.41
CA ARG A 166 -6.81 -18.65 9.85
C ARG A 166 -6.74 -17.56 10.89
N GLY A 167 -7.36 -17.75 12.06
CA GLY A 167 -7.36 -16.75 13.13
C GLY A 167 -5.94 -16.40 13.59
N THR A 168 -5.09 -17.40 13.78
CA THR A 168 -3.69 -17.21 14.19
C THR A 168 -2.90 -16.43 13.13
N TYR A 169 -2.95 -16.87 11.88
CA TYR A 169 -2.21 -16.20 10.79
C TYR A 169 -2.77 -14.82 10.49
N TYR A 170 -4.08 -14.62 10.60
CA TYR A 170 -4.68 -13.29 10.48
C TYR A 170 -4.25 -12.37 11.62
N GLY A 171 -4.13 -12.87 12.84
CA GLY A 171 -3.61 -12.11 13.98
C GLY A 171 -2.18 -11.62 13.73
N PHE A 172 -1.28 -12.51 13.26
CA PHE A 172 0.06 -12.10 12.87
C PHE A 172 0.08 -11.14 11.67
N PHE A 173 -0.75 -11.38 10.66
CA PHE A 173 -0.90 -10.45 9.54
C PHE A 173 -1.38 -9.07 10.00
N SER A 174 -2.27 -9.00 10.98
CA SER A 174 -2.74 -7.73 11.53
C SER A 174 -1.63 -6.89 12.17
N ALA A 175 -0.53 -7.50 12.59
CA ALA A 175 0.64 -6.76 13.07
C ALA A 175 1.38 -6.00 11.95
N SER A 176 1.14 -6.35 10.69
CA SER A 176 1.81 -5.72 9.53
C SER A 176 1.57 -4.22 9.41
N HIS A 177 0.38 -3.73 9.81
CA HIS A 177 0.11 -2.30 9.79
C HIS A 177 0.94 -1.54 10.84
N ASN A 178 1.04 -2.05 12.06
CA ASN A 178 1.88 -1.45 13.09
C ASN A 178 3.36 -1.47 12.69
N LEU A 179 3.80 -2.56 12.07
CA LEU A 179 5.16 -2.68 11.56
C LEU A 179 5.42 -1.65 10.45
N GLY A 180 4.49 -1.49 9.52
CA GLY A 180 4.58 -0.48 8.46
C GLY A 180 4.56 0.95 8.99
N GLU A 181 3.73 1.25 9.99
CA GLU A 181 3.73 2.55 10.69
C GLU A 181 5.05 2.81 11.40
N PHE A 182 5.55 1.85 12.15
CA PHE A 182 6.85 1.95 12.83
C PHE A 182 7.97 2.28 11.83
N PHE A 183 8.07 1.54 10.73
CA PHE A 183 9.06 1.82 9.71
C PHE A 183 8.85 3.16 9.03
N SER A 184 7.61 3.60 8.83
CA SER A 184 7.32 4.92 8.28
C SER A 184 7.85 6.03 9.19
N PHE A 185 7.53 6.00 10.48
CA PHE A 185 8.01 7.01 11.42
C PHE A 185 9.54 6.99 11.58
N LEU A 186 10.14 5.82 11.64
CA LEU A 186 11.59 5.68 11.79
C LEU A 186 12.33 6.08 10.52
N PHE A 187 12.01 5.44 9.39
CA PHE A 187 12.73 5.62 8.13
C PHE A 187 12.38 6.95 7.46
N VAL A 188 11.09 7.21 7.24
CA VAL A 188 10.65 8.45 6.59
C VAL A 188 10.91 9.64 7.50
N GLY A 189 10.69 9.51 8.81
CA GLY A 189 10.99 10.54 9.80
C GLY A 189 12.45 10.95 9.80
N SER A 190 13.37 9.98 9.71
CA SER A 190 14.80 10.26 9.60
C SER A 190 15.11 11.06 8.32
N ILE A 191 14.57 10.65 7.17
CA ILE A 191 14.76 11.38 5.90
C ILE A 191 14.25 12.82 6.01
N VAL A 192 13.07 13.01 6.60
CA VAL A 192 12.46 14.33 6.78
C VAL A 192 13.34 15.24 7.63
N THR A 193 13.95 14.70 8.69
CA THR A 193 14.83 15.46 9.58
C THR A 193 16.06 15.99 8.87
N PHE A 194 16.65 15.22 7.96
CA PHE A 194 17.89 15.59 7.27
C PHE A 194 17.69 16.31 5.93
N ALA A 195 16.62 15.99 5.22
CA ALA A 195 16.44 16.41 3.82
C ALA A 195 15.08 17.10 3.55
N GLY A 196 14.29 17.36 4.59
CA GLY A 196 13.00 18.03 4.47
C GLY A 196 11.83 17.11 4.07
N TRP A 197 10.61 17.66 4.13
CA TRP A 197 9.39 16.88 3.94
C TRP A 197 9.21 16.37 2.49
N GLN A 198 9.75 17.08 1.51
CA GLN A 198 9.73 16.67 0.10
C GLN A 198 10.50 15.33 -0.08
N ALA A 199 11.67 15.24 0.54
CA ALA A 199 12.48 14.02 0.52
C ALA A 199 11.79 12.86 1.26
N GLY A 200 10.96 13.15 2.28
CA GLY A 200 10.15 12.15 2.96
C GLY A 200 9.16 11.45 2.03
N PHE A 201 8.53 12.18 1.11
CA PHE A 201 7.68 11.59 0.09
C PHE A 201 8.46 10.70 -0.89
N PHE A 202 9.65 11.12 -1.32
CA PHE A 202 10.52 10.28 -2.15
C PHE A 202 10.98 9.03 -1.40
N GLY A 203 11.34 9.15 -0.12
CA GLY A 203 11.68 8.00 0.72
C GLY A 203 10.54 6.98 0.81
N SER A 204 9.31 7.45 0.98
CA SER A 204 8.11 6.60 0.99
C SER A 204 7.87 5.93 -0.37
N ALA A 205 8.10 6.65 -1.46
CA ALA A 205 7.97 6.12 -2.82
C ALA A 205 8.99 5.03 -3.14
N VAL A 206 10.24 5.19 -2.68
CA VAL A 206 11.30 4.19 -2.89
C VAL A 206 11.08 2.94 -2.03
N ALA A 207 10.48 3.09 -0.86
CA ALA A 207 10.16 1.96 0.01
C ALA A 207 8.99 1.12 -0.51
N GLY A 208 8.04 1.73 -1.24
CA GLY A 208 6.85 1.06 -1.81
C GLY A 208 7.08 0.52 -3.19
#